data_6c4f1030e02fed74b75f9d7e34cb7546
#
_entry.id   6c4f1030e02fed74b75f9d7e34cb7546
#
_cell.length_a   1.000
_cell.length_b   1.000
_cell.length_c   1.000
_cell.angle_alpha   90.00
_cell.angle_beta   90.00
_cell.angle_gamma   90.00
#
_symmetry.space_group_name_H-M   'P 1'
#
loop_
_entity.id
_entity.type
_entity.pdbx_description
1 polymer ?
#
loop_
_entity_poly.entity_id
_entity_poly.type
_entity_poly.pdbx_seq_one_letter_code
_entity_poly.pdbx_strand_id
1 'polypeptide(L)'
;MKNFTRSETKKERVKMDKKKGIFYTIVSATAFGLTPLLCASANKLGATPETLVFLRNLFVIPVLFIVCKAQKIDLKMGGTDLKHAFIVGVFGMTATALLLYNAYLYLPVGTVTTLHFLYPVFVALIGLVVFKEKISKVKGFVLLIATCGIFFFLESMEGSNALLGIVLSVLSGGTYAFYMSGIEIFKLNKINSYKLTLYLAIFSAIVMLGYSLVTGKLSLSQMVPMAYVYAFIIGIGTSFLAVYTLQLGIKYLGASTAAIFCMFEPVTAVVGELIVFGTPLTPMKIMGCIVILGSVTLLTVLDKKAEAKEAKVALEAQAEAGKA
;
A
#
# COMPACT_ATOMS: atom_id res chain seq x y z
N MET A 1 -36.11 -9.83 22.00
CA MET A 1 -34.67 -10.16 21.78
C MET A 1 -34.61 -11.12 20.60
N LYS A 2 -34.03 -10.70 19.46
CA LYS A 2 -33.86 -11.61 18.29
C LYS A 2 -32.77 -12.62 18.62
N ASN A 3 -33.13 -13.91 18.70
CA ASN A 3 -32.17 -15.00 18.82
C ASN A 3 -31.45 -15.14 17.47
N PHE A 4 -30.29 -14.54 17.33
CA PHE A 4 -29.39 -14.76 16.18
C PHE A 4 -28.80 -16.17 16.25
N THR A 5 -28.93 -16.94 15.17
CA THR A 5 -28.28 -18.24 15.08
C THR A 5 -26.75 -18.07 15.01
N ARG A 6 -26.00 -19.08 15.47
CA ARG A 6 -24.51 -19.08 15.44
C ARG A 6 -23.96 -18.82 14.02
N SER A 7 -24.72 -19.16 12.98
CA SER A 7 -24.40 -18.93 11.57
C SER A 7 -24.58 -17.46 11.18
N GLU A 8 -25.62 -16.78 11.65
CA GLU A 8 -25.89 -15.37 11.37
C GLU A 8 -24.85 -14.47 12.02
N THR A 9 -24.47 -14.75 13.28
CA THR A 9 -23.41 -14.02 13.97
C THR A 9 -22.04 -14.17 13.28
N LYS A 10 -21.74 -15.35 12.70
CA LYS A 10 -20.51 -15.59 11.93
C LYS A 10 -20.51 -14.81 10.61
N LYS A 11 -21.63 -14.77 9.89
CA LYS A 11 -21.79 -14.00 8.63
C LYS A 11 -21.71 -12.49 8.86
N GLU A 12 -22.34 -11.97 9.92
CA GLU A 12 -22.26 -10.55 10.28
C GLU A 12 -20.83 -10.14 10.69
N ARG A 13 -20.12 -11.01 11.41
CA ARG A 13 -18.72 -10.78 11.79
C ARG A 13 -17.82 -10.71 10.56
N VAL A 14 -17.92 -11.64 9.61
CA VAL A 14 -17.17 -11.63 8.35
C VAL A 14 -17.46 -10.37 7.53
N LYS A 15 -18.74 -9.96 7.42
CA LYS A 15 -19.14 -8.75 6.70
C LYS A 15 -18.61 -7.47 7.36
N MET A 16 -18.58 -7.43 8.69
CA MET A 16 -18.05 -6.31 9.45
C MET A 16 -16.52 -6.22 9.32
N ASP A 17 -15.83 -7.36 9.28
CA ASP A 17 -14.38 -7.42 9.10
C ASP A 17 -13.99 -6.96 7.69
N LYS A 18 -14.75 -7.30 6.66
CA LYS A 18 -14.51 -6.83 5.29
C LYS A 18 -14.65 -5.31 5.16
N LYS A 19 -15.66 -4.70 5.77
CA LYS A 19 -15.83 -3.23 5.79
C LYS A 19 -14.64 -2.54 6.46
N LYS A 20 -14.15 -3.10 7.58
CA LYS A 20 -12.94 -2.62 8.26
C LYS A 20 -11.72 -2.71 7.33
N GLY A 21 -11.56 -3.83 6.63
CA GLY A 21 -10.48 -4.03 5.67
C GLY A 21 -10.47 -2.97 4.58
N ILE A 22 -11.63 -2.67 3.97
CA ILE A 22 -11.78 -1.61 2.96
C ILE A 22 -11.41 -0.25 3.56
N PHE A 23 -11.94 0.08 4.74
CA PHE A 23 -11.63 1.35 5.41
C PHE A 23 -10.13 1.51 5.66
N TYR A 24 -9.48 0.49 6.23
CA TYR A 24 -8.04 0.54 6.48
C TYR A 24 -7.23 0.68 5.19
N THR A 25 -7.63 0.00 4.12
CA THR A 25 -6.93 0.10 2.83
C THR A 25 -7.08 1.49 2.21
N ILE A 26 -8.27 2.10 2.29
CA ILE A 26 -8.49 3.47 1.79
C ILE A 26 -7.69 4.50 2.61
N VAL A 27 -7.64 4.36 3.95
CA VAL A 27 -6.78 5.21 4.79
C VAL A 27 -5.32 5.07 4.40
N SER A 28 -4.85 3.84 4.16
CA SER A 28 -3.50 3.57 3.66
C SER A 28 -3.25 4.25 2.32
N ALA A 29 -4.15 4.04 1.35
CA ALA A 29 -4.06 4.63 0.02
C ALA A 29 -4.01 6.17 0.07
N THR A 30 -4.82 6.79 0.93
CA THR A 30 -4.78 8.24 1.13
C THR A 30 -3.42 8.71 1.65
N ALA A 31 -2.86 8.04 2.64
CA ALA A 31 -1.58 8.41 3.22
C ALA A 31 -0.41 8.19 2.23
N PHE A 32 -0.42 7.08 1.47
CA PHE A 32 0.55 6.83 0.42
C PHE A 32 0.43 7.81 -0.74
N GLY A 33 -0.79 8.14 -1.17
CA GLY A 33 -1.03 9.07 -2.28
C GLY A 33 -0.51 10.51 -2.02
N LEU A 34 -0.43 10.94 -0.75
CA LEU A 34 0.16 12.21 -0.38
C LEU A 34 1.70 12.18 -0.28
N THR A 35 2.30 11.00 -0.21
CA THR A 35 3.74 10.84 -0.01
C THR A 35 4.60 11.48 -1.11
N PRO A 36 4.30 11.33 -2.42
CA PRO A 36 5.09 11.92 -3.50
C PRO A 36 5.25 13.44 -3.37
N LEU A 37 4.19 14.13 -2.93
CA LEU A 37 4.19 15.60 -2.75
C LEU A 37 5.20 16.01 -1.67
N LEU A 38 5.19 15.30 -0.54
CA LEU A 38 6.09 15.55 0.58
C LEU A 38 7.54 15.20 0.21
N CYS A 39 7.75 14.11 -0.53
CA CYS A 39 9.09 13.73 -1.01
C CYS A 39 9.66 14.76 -1.98
N ALA A 40 8.86 15.22 -2.96
CA ALA A 40 9.30 16.24 -3.90
C ALA A 40 9.64 17.55 -3.18
N SER A 41 8.87 17.94 -2.16
CA SER A 41 9.16 19.11 -1.33
C SER A 41 10.44 18.94 -0.52
N ALA A 42 10.66 17.79 0.09
CA ALA A 42 11.86 17.51 0.87
C ALA A 42 13.13 17.46 -0.01
N ASN A 43 13.03 16.90 -1.22
CA ASN A 43 14.15 16.86 -2.17
C ASN A 43 14.61 18.25 -2.58
N LYS A 44 13.67 19.20 -2.82
CA LYS A 44 13.99 20.61 -3.09
C LYS A 44 14.73 21.30 -1.93
N LEU A 45 14.66 20.75 -0.74
CA LEU A 45 15.26 21.26 0.50
C LEU A 45 16.52 20.49 0.90
N GLY A 46 17.15 19.80 -0.04
CA GLY A 46 18.46 19.14 0.13
C GLY A 46 18.41 17.69 0.61
N ALA A 47 17.23 17.09 0.74
CA ALA A 47 17.13 15.68 1.10
C ALA A 47 17.37 14.77 -0.11
N THR A 48 18.24 13.77 0.02
CA THR A 48 18.36 12.69 -0.98
C THR A 48 17.29 11.63 -0.74
N PRO A 49 16.87 10.86 -1.78
CA PRO A 49 15.96 9.72 -1.63
C PRO A 49 16.41 8.75 -0.53
N GLU A 50 17.69 8.44 -0.49
CA GLU A 50 18.29 7.53 0.49
C GLU A 50 18.13 8.05 1.92
N THR A 51 18.43 9.33 2.13
CA THR A 51 18.29 9.99 3.44
C THR A 51 16.83 10.05 3.87
N LEU A 52 15.90 10.33 2.94
CA LEU A 52 14.48 10.34 3.26
C LEU A 52 13.97 8.95 3.68
N VAL A 53 14.34 7.88 2.98
CA VAL A 53 13.95 6.52 3.35
C VAL A 53 14.55 6.13 4.70
N PHE A 54 15.78 6.54 5.00
CA PHE A 54 16.39 6.34 6.32
C PHE A 54 15.62 7.09 7.42
N LEU A 55 15.49 8.42 7.29
CA LEU A 55 14.92 9.28 8.33
C LEU A 55 13.45 8.98 8.62
N ARG A 56 12.62 8.73 7.58
CA ARG A 56 11.20 8.41 7.79
C ARG A 56 11.01 7.14 8.63
N ASN A 57 11.90 6.16 8.51
CA ASN A 57 11.84 4.95 9.32
C ASN A 57 12.46 5.18 10.71
N LEU A 58 13.57 5.93 10.78
CA LEU A 58 14.19 6.29 12.07
C LEU A 58 13.22 7.03 12.99
N PHE A 59 12.50 8.02 12.48
CA PHE A 59 11.56 8.82 13.28
C PHE A 59 10.35 8.03 13.78
N VAL A 60 9.94 7.02 13.07
CA VAL A 60 8.77 6.22 13.47
C VAL A 60 9.09 5.14 14.49
N ILE A 61 10.35 4.70 14.60
CA ILE A 61 10.78 3.66 15.54
C ILE A 61 10.40 4.01 17.00
N PRO A 62 10.78 5.19 17.55
CA PRO A 62 10.42 5.54 18.93
C PRO A 62 8.90 5.62 19.14
N VAL A 63 8.15 6.13 18.15
CA VAL A 63 6.69 6.23 18.22
C VAL A 63 6.06 4.84 18.30
N LEU A 64 6.44 3.93 17.40
CA LEU A 64 5.95 2.55 17.38
C LEU A 64 6.36 1.78 18.65
N PHE A 65 7.58 2.01 19.13
CA PHE A 65 8.04 1.40 20.37
C PHE A 65 7.18 1.82 21.57
N ILE A 66 6.88 3.13 21.69
CA ILE A 66 6.00 3.66 22.73
C ILE A 66 4.60 3.06 22.60
N VAL A 67 4.03 3.01 21.40
CA VAL A 67 2.71 2.40 21.15
C VAL A 67 2.69 0.93 21.55
N CYS A 68 3.70 0.16 21.16
CA CYS A 68 3.81 -1.25 21.51
C CYS A 68 3.89 -1.46 23.04
N LYS A 69 4.67 -0.63 23.73
CA LYS A 69 4.80 -0.67 25.21
C LYS A 69 3.49 -0.28 25.88
N ALA A 70 2.84 0.79 25.46
CA ALA A 70 1.56 1.25 26.02
C ALA A 70 0.45 0.20 25.87
N GLN A 71 0.44 -0.52 24.74
CA GLN A 71 -0.51 -1.61 24.47
C GLN A 71 -0.07 -2.97 25.03
N LYS A 72 1.03 -3.02 25.78
CA LYS A 72 1.60 -4.25 26.35
C LYS A 72 1.84 -5.36 25.31
N ILE A 73 2.22 -4.98 24.08
CA ILE A 73 2.50 -5.93 23.01
C ILE A 73 3.87 -6.57 23.30
N ASP A 74 3.92 -7.89 23.35
CA ASP A 74 5.17 -8.63 23.42
C ASP A 74 5.98 -8.41 22.12
N LEU A 75 7.17 -7.83 22.26
CA LEU A 75 8.06 -7.54 21.13
C LEU A 75 8.90 -8.74 20.70
N LYS A 76 8.91 -9.84 21.43
CA LYS A 76 9.65 -11.04 21.02
C LYS A 76 9.08 -11.59 19.72
N MET A 77 9.95 -11.86 18.76
CA MET A 77 9.61 -12.44 17.46
C MET A 77 10.44 -13.70 17.26
N GLY A 78 9.80 -14.79 16.81
CA GLY A 78 10.50 -16.05 16.50
C GLY A 78 11.50 -15.86 15.35
N GLY A 79 12.58 -16.63 15.34
CA GLY A 79 13.64 -16.48 14.33
C GLY A 79 13.15 -16.59 12.89
N THR A 80 12.19 -17.47 12.62
CA THR A 80 11.57 -17.63 11.29
C THR A 80 10.78 -16.40 10.90
N ASP A 81 9.94 -15.87 11.80
CA ASP A 81 9.14 -14.66 11.55
C ASP A 81 10.04 -13.44 11.39
N LEU A 82 11.11 -13.34 12.18
CA LEU A 82 12.12 -12.29 12.08
C LEU A 82 12.80 -12.29 10.70
N LYS A 83 13.23 -13.48 10.23
CA LYS A 83 13.81 -13.65 8.89
C LYS A 83 12.82 -13.27 7.79
N HIS A 84 11.57 -13.69 7.87
CA HIS A 84 10.53 -13.35 6.90
C HIS A 84 10.22 -11.85 6.92
N ALA A 85 10.12 -11.24 8.11
CA ALA A 85 9.92 -9.79 8.26
C ALA A 85 11.12 -9.01 7.67
N PHE A 86 12.36 -9.49 7.86
CA PHE A 86 13.55 -8.90 7.24
C PHE A 86 13.47 -8.96 5.71
N ILE A 87 13.19 -10.14 5.13
CA ILE A 87 13.09 -10.31 3.67
C ILE A 87 12.02 -9.40 3.08
N VAL A 88 10.81 -9.41 3.63
CA VAL A 88 9.69 -8.59 3.15
C VAL A 88 9.94 -7.10 3.39
N GLY A 89 10.54 -6.75 4.53
CA GLY A 89 10.88 -5.36 4.87
C GLY A 89 11.95 -4.77 3.96
N VAL A 90 13.03 -5.51 3.72
CA VAL A 90 14.17 -5.00 2.93
C VAL A 90 13.90 -5.09 1.43
N PHE A 91 13.59 -6.28 0.91
CA PHE A 91 13.42 -6.50 -0.52
C PHE A 91 12.02 -6.10 -1.04
N GLY A 92 11.04 -5.98 -0.15
CA GLY A 92 9.73 -5.42 -0.45
C GLY A 92 9.68 -3.93 -0.15
N MET A 93 9.40 -3.55 1.09
CA MET A 93 9.08 -2.18 1.49
C MET A 93 10.23 -1.17 1.27
N THR A 94 11.45 -1.51 1.72
CA THR A 94 12.60 -0.59 1.62
C THR A 94 13.05 -0.42 0.18
N ALA A 95 13.16 -1.52 -0.57
CA ALA A 95 13.51 -1.50 -1.99
C ALA A 95 12.49 -0.70 -2.79
N THR A 96 11.18 -0.88 -2.54
CA THR A 96 10.12 -0.09 -3.17
C THR A 96 10.36 1.40 -2.99
N ALA A 97 10.55 1.84 -1.75
CA ALA A 97 10.73 3.26 -1.47
C ALA A 97 12.01 3.83 -2.09
N LEU A 98 13.11 3.09 -2.05
CA LEU A 98 14.37 3.50 -2.65
C LEU A 98 14.25 3.63 -4.17
N LEU A 99 13.67 2.63 -4.84
CA LEU A 99 13.47 2.63 -6.29
C LEU A 99 12.52 3.77 -6.71
N LEU A 100 11.39 3.90 -6.02
CA LEU A 100 10.36 4.89 -6.33
C LEU A 100 10.89 6.31 -6.15
N TYR A 101 11.57 6.61 -5.03
CA TYR A 101 12.09 7.95 -4.75
C TYR A 101 13.25 8.32 -5.68
N ASN A 102 14.08 7.35 -6.08
CA ASN A 102 15.09 7.58 -7.09
C ASN A 102 14.49 7.82 -8.48
N ALA A 103 13.37 7.15 -8.83
CA ALA A 103 12.69 7.37 -10.10
C ALA A 103 12.21 8.82 -10.27
N TYR A 104 11.82 9.50 -9.17
CA TYR A 104 11.42 10.92 -9.19
C TYR A 104 12.55 11.89 -9.59
N LEU A 105 13.82 11.43 -9.61
CA LEU A 105 14.94 12.23 -10.11
C LEU A 105 15.04 12.24 -11.64
N TYR A 106 14.36 11.30 -12.31
CA TYR A 106 14.47 11.08 -13.75
C TYR A 106 13.18 11.37 -14.53
N LEU A 107 12.04 11.29 -13.89
CA LEU A 107 10.72 11.45 -14.52
C LEU A 107 9.79 12.29 -13.64
N PRO A 108 8.79 12.96 -14.23
CA PRO A 108 7.73 13.63 -13.46
C PRO A 108 7.04 12.67 -12.49
N VAL A 109 6.67 13.20 -11.32
CA VAL A 109 6.06 12.42 -10.22
C VAL A 109 4.82 11.66 -10.71
N GLY A 110 3.98 12.28 -11.53
CA GLY A 110 2.77 11.65 -12.10
C GLY A 110 3.09 10.43 -12.95
N THR A 111 4.12 10.51 -13.82
CA THR A 111 4.58 9.37 -14.64
C THR A 111 5.14 8.24 -13.80
N VAL A 112 6.00 8.56 -12.82
CA VAL A 112 6.61 7.58 -11.91
C VAL A 112 5.54 6.82 -11.13
N THR A 113 4.60 7.55 -10.53
CA THR A 113 3.51 6.95 -9.75
C THR A 113 2.58 6.13 -10.63
N THR A 114 2.28 6.58 -11.85
CA THR A 114 1.49 5.82 -12.82
C THR A 114 2.12 4.45 -13.12
N LEU A 115 3.43 4.41 -13.40
CA LEU A 115 4.15 3.17 -13.68
C LEU A 115 4.26 2.29 -12.42
N HIS A 116 4.44 2.89 -11.24
CA HIS A 116 4.42 2.15 -9.97
C HIS A 116 3.06 1.48 -9.73
N PHE A 117 1.95 2.12 -10.09
CA PHE A 117 0.59 1.58 -9.93
C PHE A 117 0.27 0.37 -10.83
N LEU A 118 1.23 -0.16 -11.55
CA LEU A 118 1.14 -1.51 -12.12
C LEU A 118 1.24 -2.62 -11.04
N TYR A 119 1.60 -2.28 -9.80
CA TYR A 119 1.73 -3.26 -8.71
C TYR A 119 0.49 -4.13 -8.47
N PRO A 120 -0.78 -3.68 -8.61
CA PRO A 120 -1.92 -4.57 -8.42
C PRO A 120 -1.99 -5.69 -9.46
N VAL A 121 -1.50 -5.43 -10.68
CA VAL A 121 -1.34 -6.47 -11.70
C VAL A 121 -0.31 -7.51 -11.26
N PHE A 122 0.84 -7.06 -10.75
CA PHE A 122 1.86 -7.96 -10.21
C PHE A 122 1.36 -8.76 -8.99
N VAL A 123 0.60 -8.13 -8.08
CA VAL A 123 -0.03 -8.84 -6.94
C VAL A 123 -1.00 -9.90 -7.45
N ALA A 124 -1.82 -9.58 -8.46
CA ALA A 124 -2.75 -10.54 -9.05
C ALA A 124 -2.02 -11.72 -9.71
N LEU A 125 -0.90 -11.47 -10.41
CA LEU A 125 -0.06 -12.51 -10.98
C LEU A 125 0.57 -13.40 -9.90
N ILE A 126 1.08 -12.82 -8.81
CA ILE A 126 1.59 -13.57 -7.66
C ILE A 126 0.46 -14.43 -7.05
N GLY A 127 -0.74 -13.87 -6.90
CA GLY A 127 -1.93 -14.57 -6.43
C GLY A 127 -2.26 -15.81 -7.27
N LEU A 128 -2.25 -15.66 -8.59
CA LEU A 128 -2.46 -16.77 -9.55
C LEU A 128 -1.41 -17.86 -9.40
N VAL A 129 -0.12 -17.48 -9.37
CA VAL A 129 0.99 -18.43 -9.43
C VAL A 129 1.24 -19.09 -8.08
N VAL A 130 1.30 -18.31 -6.99
CA VAL A 130 1.71 -18.79 -5.67
C VAL A 130 0.53 -19.35 -4.88
N PHE A 131 -0.59 -18.64 -4.86
CA PHE A 131 -1.77 -19.06 -4.10
C PHE A 131 -2.75 -19.91 -4.92
N LYS A 132 -2.51 -20.04 -6.24
CA LYS A 132 -3.43 -20.68 -7.18
C LYS A 132 -4.85 -20.11 -7.08
N GLU A 133 -4.94 -18.81 -6.76
CA GLU A 133 -6.19 -18.10 -6.66
C GLU A 133 -6.87 -18.07 -8.02
N LYS A 134 -8.16 -18.42 -8.05
CA LYS A 134 -8.99 -18.18 -9.23
C LYS A 134 -9.40 -16.70 -9.21
N ILE A 135 -8.79 -15.88 -10.06
CA ILE A 135 -9.26 -14.52 -10.25
C ILE A 135 -10.66 -14.61 -10.86
N SER A 136 -11.67 -14.15 -10.12
CA SER A 136 -13.03 -14.09 -10.68
C SER A 136 -13.03 -13.15 -11.89
N LYS A 137 -13.87 -13.45 -12.90
CA LYS A 137 -14.00 -12.58 -14.10
C LYS A 137 -14.26 -11.13 -13.72
N VAL A 138 -14.98 -10.90 -12.65
CA VAL A 138 -15.29 -9.58 -12.08
C VAL A 138 -14.01 -8.87 -11.60
N LYS A 139 -13.20 -9.52 -10.77
CA LYS A 139 -11.93 -8.94 -10.27
C LYS A 139 -10.98 -8.66 -11.43
N GLY A 140 -10.86 -9.57 -12.40
CA GLY A 140 -10.03 -9.38 -13.58
C GLY A 140 -10.48 -8.18 -14.43
N PHE A 141 -11.79 -8.03 -14.65
CA PHE A 141 -12.36 -6.91 -15.39
C PHE A 141 -12.15 -5.56 -14.67
N VAL A 142 -12.40 -5.52 -13.37
CA VAL A 142 -12.16 -4.30 -12.55
C VAL A 142 -10.69 -3.92 -12.55
N LEU A 143 -9.78 -4.90 -12.39
CA LEU A 143 -8.35 -4.66 -12.43
C LEU A 143 -7.92 -4.09 -13.78
N LEU A 144 -8.45 -4.63 -14.89
CA LEU A 144 -8.16 -4.12 -16.25
C LEU A 144 -8.62 -2.67 -16.40
N ILE A 145 -9.88 -2.34 -16.05
CA ILE A 145 -10.42 -0.98 -16.18
C ILE A 145 -9.64 -0.01 -15.29
N ALA A 146 -9.38 -0.38 -14.04
CA ALA A 146 -8.62 0.47 -13.12
C ALA A 146 -7.19 0.71 -13.62
N THR A 147 -6.53 -0.33 -14.16
CA THR A 147 -5.20 -0.19 -14.78
C THR A 147 -5.24 0.75 -16.00
N CYS A 148 -6.25 0.64 -16.87
CA CYS A 148 -6.45 1.58 -17.96
C CYS A 148 -6.66 3.02 -17.42
N GLY A 149 -7.41 3.17 -16.32
CA GLY A 149 -7.62 4.47 -15.66
C GLY A 149 -6.33 5.13 -15.17
N ILE A 150 -5.35 4.34 -14.76
CA ILE A 150 -4.05 4.85 -14.30
C ILE A 150 -3.31 5.58 -15.44
N PHE A 151 -3.39 5.09 -16.67
CA PHE A 151 -2.70 5.71 -17.80
C PHE A 151 -3.16 7.14 -18.12
N PHE A 152 -4.31 7.58 -17.64
CA PHE A 152 -4.74 8.99 -17.73
C PHE A 152 -3.91 9.96 -16.88
N PHE A 153 -3.07 9.45 -15.97
CA PHE A 153 -2.15 10.26 -15.17
C PHE A 153 -0.73 10.30 -15.74
N LEU A 154 -0.48 9.64 -16.90
CA LEU A 154 0.80 9.73 -17.58
C LEU A 154 1.05 11.18 -18.03
N GLU A 155 2.20 11.69 -17.60
CA GLU A 155 2.79 12.94 -18.07
C GLU A 155 3.89 12.63 -19.11
N SER A 156 4.71 13.62 -19.48
CA SER A 156 5.77 13.40 -20.47
C SER A 156 6.81 12.37 -19.99
N MET A 157 7.34 11.60 -20.92
CA MET A 157 8.44 10.64 -20.71
C MET A 157 9.75 11.18 -21.31
N GLU A 158 9.91 12.50 -21.39
CA GLU A 158 11.07 13.14 -21.99
C GLU A 158 12.21 13.25 -20.96
N GLY A 159 13.45 13.16 -21.43
CA GLY A 159 14.66 13.31 -20.61
C GLY A 159 15.76 12.31 -20.99
N SER A 160 17.00 12.69 -20.76
CA SER A 160 18.18 11.90 -21.14
C SER A 160 18.26 10.52 -20.47
N ASN A 161 17.61 10.33 -19.32
CA ASN A 161 17.60 9.08 -18.56
C ASN A 161 16.16 8.57 -18.29
N ALA A 162 15.21 8.91 -19.17
CA ALA A 162 13.80 8.50 -19.02
C ALA A 162 13.65 6.97 -18.89
N LEU A 163 14.43 6.20 -19.66
CA LEU A 163 14.41 4.74 -19.57
C LEU A 163 14.76 4.24 -18.15
N LEU A 164 15.77 4.82 -17.51
CA LEU A 164 16.15 4.46 -16.15
C LEU A 164 15.00 4.76 -15.17
N GLY A 165 14.36 5.92 -15.29
CA GLY A 165 13.19 6.28 -14.51
C GLY A 165 12.02 5.32 -14.69
N ILE A 166 11.75 4.88 -15.93
CA ILE A 166 10.72 3.87 -16.24
C ILE A 166 11.05 2.54 -15.55
N VAL A 167 12.29 2.04 -15.71
CA VAL A 167 12.73 0.78 -15.10
C VAL A 167 12.62 0.83 -13.58
N LEU A 168 13.09 1.90 -12.94
CA LEU A 168 13.00 2.07 -11.49
C LEU A 168 11.55 2.10 -11.01
N SER A 169 10.66 2.79 -11.75
CA SER A 169 9.23 2.88 -11.43
C SER A 169 8.54 1.52 -11.50
N VAL A 170 8.75 0.77 -12.58
CA VAL A 170 8.14 -0.56 -12.76
C VAL A 170 8.69 -1.56 -11.74
N LEU A 171 10.02 -1.56 -11.49
CA LEU A 171 10.64 -2.39 -10.45
C LEU A 171 10.10 -2.05 -9.07
N SER A 172 9.85 -0.76 -8.78
CA SER A 172 9.23 -0.37 -7.50
C SER A 172 7.83 -0.96 -7.34
N GLY A 173 7.06 -1.04 -8.42
CA GLY A 173 5.77 -1.73 -8.43
C GLY A 173 5.90 -3.23 -8.15
N GLY A 174 6.91 -3.89 -8.76
CA GLY A 174 7.21 -5.30 -8.52
C GLY A 174 7.61 -5.59 -7.07
N THR A 175 8.50 -4.78 -6.49
CA THR A 175 8.93 -4.93 -5.09
C THR A 175 7.79 -4.63 -4.11
N TYR A 176 6.89 -3.69 -4.43
CA TYR A 176 5.71 -3.42 -3.62
C TYR A 176 4.70 -4.57 -3.68
N ALA A 177 4.51 -5.16 -4.85
CA ALA A 177 3.71 -6.38 -4.98
C ALA A 177 4.28 -7.54 -4.16
N PHE A 178 5.60 -7.69 -4.16
CA PHE A 178 6.28 -8.66 -3.29
C PHE A 178 6.06 -8.34 -1.80
N TYR A 179 6.12 -7.07 -1.37
CA TYR A 179 5.80 -6.66 -0.01
C TYR A 179 4.38 -7.09 0.40
N MET A 180 3.37 -6.71 -0.41
CA MET A 180 1.96 -7.01 -0.11
C MET A 180 1.70 -8.51 -0.06
N SER A 181 2.12 -9.24 -1.09
CA SER A 181 1.94 -10.70 -1.18
C SER A 181 2.79 -11.44 -0.15
N GLY A 182 4.00 -10.97 0.13
CA GLY A 182 4.92 -11.56 1.09
C GLY A 182 4.38 -11.56 2.53
N ILE A 183 3.61 -10.53 2.91
CA ILE A 183 2.90 -10.51 4.21
C ILE A 183 1.97 -11.73 4.32
N GLU A 184 1.33 -12.14 3.26
CA GLU A 184 0.40 -13.27 3.22
C GLU A 184 1.15 -14.60 3.04
N ILE A 185 2.07 -14.70 2.10
CA ILE A 185 2.91 -15.88 1.80
C ILE A 185 3.63 -16.37 3.07
N PHE A 186 4.27 -15.45 3.79
CA PHE A 186 5.01 -15.76 5.01
C PHE A 186 4.15 -15.71 6.28
N LYS A 187 2.82 -15.57 6.14
CA LYS A 187 1.85 -15.52 7.25
C LYS A 187 2.14 -14.41 8.29
N LEU A 188 2.81 -13.35 7.87
CA LEU A 188 3.12 -12.19 8.74
C LEU A 188 1.86 -11.42 9.14
N ASN A 189 0.75 -11.57 8.42
CA ASN A 189 -0.57 -11.06 8.75
C ASN A 189 -1.15 -11.61 10.07
N LYS A 190 -0.55 -12.66 10.64
CA LYS A 190 -0.90 -13.20 11.97
C LYS A 190 -0.20 -12.46 13.10
N ILE A 191 0.89 -11.76 12.81
CA ILE A 191 1.65 -10.96 13.77
C ILE A 191 0.85 -9.68 14.07
N ASN A 192 1.00 -9.16 15.29
CA ASN A 192 0.45 -7.85 15.62
C ASN A 192 1.03 -6.78 14.69
N SER A 193 0.17 -5.99 14.02
CA SER A 193 0.59 -5.06 12.98
C SER A 193 1.50 -3.94 13.50
N TYR A 194 1.34 -3.47 14.74
CA TYR A 194 2.28 -2.50 15.34
C TYR A 194 3.68 -3.10 15.49
N LYS A 195 3.76 -4.34 16.00
CA LYS A 195 5.01 -5.07 16.14
C LYS A 195 5.67 -5.30 14.79
N LEU A 196 4.91 -5.77 13.80
CA LEU A 196 5.43 -5.99 12.46
C LEU A 196 5.95 -4.68 11.84
N THR A 197 5.18 -3.60 11.91
CA THR A 197 5.58 -2.28 11.38
C THR A 197 6.86 -1.78 12.07
N LEU A 198 7.00 -1.97 13.39
CA LEU A 198 8.21 -1.61 14.13
C LEU A 198 9.45 -2.34 13.59
N TYR A 199 9.36 -3.67 13.39
CA TYR A 199 10.48 -4.43 12.86
C TYR A 199 10.82 -4.06 11.42
N LEU A 200 9.81 -3.82 10.57
CA LEU A 200 10.02 -3.35 9.20
C LEU A 200 10.76 -2.00 9.19
N ALA A 201 10.37 -1.07 10.07
CA ALA A 201 11.04 0.23 10.20
C ALA A 201 12.50 0.10 10.69
N ILE A 202 12.75 -0.77 11.67
CA ILE A 202 14.11 -1.04 12.18
C ILE A 202 14.99 -1.60 11.07
N PHE A 203 14.54 -2.63 10.36
CA PHE A 203 15.31 -3.23 9.27
C PHE A 203 15.57 -2.24 8.15
N SER A 204 14.56 -1.46 7.76
CA SER A 204 14.69 -0.41 6.77
C SER A 204 15.72 0.65 7.19
N ALA A 205 15.64 1.15 8.42
CA ALA A 205 16.56 2.17 8.93
C ALA A 205 18.02 1.66 8.95
N ILE A 206 18.25 0.43 9.43
CA ILE A 206 19.59 -0.17 9.50
C ILE A 206 20.17 -0.34 8.09
N VAL A 207 19.40 -0.95 7.18
CA VAL A 207 19.87 -1.21 5.81
C VAL A 207 20.11 0.10 5.06
N MET A 208 19.20 1.07 5.20
CA MET A 208 19.36 2.36 4.52
C MET A 208 20.48 3.20 5.08
N LEU A 209 20.74 3.15 6.39
CA LEU A 209 21.92 3.78 6.98
C LEU A 209 23.22 3.19 6.38
N GLY A 210 23.34 1.86 6.40
CA GLY A 210 24.49 1.18 5.81
C GLY A 210 24.68 1.50 4.33
N TYR A 211 23.61 1.42 3.54
CA TYR A 211 23.62 1.75 2.12
C TYR A 211 24.04 3.20 1.86
N SER A 212 23.46 4.15 2.62
CA SER A 212 23.74 5.58 2.45
C SER A 212 25.17 5.96 2.84
N LEU A 213 25.73 5.28 3.85
CA LEU A 213 27.13 5.47 4.25
C LEU A 213 28.10 4.93 3.19
N VAL A 214 27.85 3.72 2.67
CA VAL A 214 28.71 3.10 1.64
C VAL A 214 28.67 3.87 0.32
N THR A 215 27.51 4.40 -0.06
CA THR A 215 27.33 5.14 -1.32
C THR A 215 27.66 6.63 -1.21
N GLY A 216 27.92 7.14 -0.01
CA GLY A 216 28.16 8.56 0.22
C GLY A 216 26.93 9.45 0.00
N LYS A 217 25.73 8.87 -0.02
CA LYS A 217 24.47 9.57 -0.33
C LYS A 217 23.70 10.04 0.92
N LEU A 218 24.34 10.05 2.08
CA LEU A 218 23.74 10.57 3.31
C LEU A 218 23.84 12.09 3.33
N SER A 219 22.73 12.80 3.11
CA SER A 219 22.69 14.26 2.92
C SER A 219 22.30 15.05 4.17
N LEU A 220 22.50 14.51 5.39
CA LEU A 220 22.04 15.16 6.63
C LEU A 220 22.52 16.62 6.77
N SER A 221 23.80 16.90 6.48
CA SER A 221 24.35 18.26 6.58
C SER A 221 23.87 19.24 5.50
N GLN A 222 23.27 18.73 4.43
CA GLN A 222 22.80 19.53 3.30
C GLN A 222 21.32 19.89 3.44
N MET A 223 20.60 19.20 4.33
CA MET A 223 19.17 19.41 4.54
C MET A 223 18.91 20.67 5.38
N VAL A 224 17.99 21.51 4.93
CA VAL A 224 17.47 22.59 5.77
C VAL A 224 16.48 22.04 6.83
N PRO A 225 16.25 22.76 7.95
CA PRO A 225 15.40 22.26 9.04
C PRO A 225 14.01 21.78 8.60
N MET A 226 13.41 22.44 7.61
CA MET A 226 12.09 22.07 7.09
C MET A 226 12.09 20.71 6.38
N ALA A 227 13.21 20.27 5.79
CA ALA A 227 13.32 18.94 5.20
C ALA A 227 13.20 17.82 6.25
N TYR A 228 13.69 18.05 7.47
CA TYR A 228 13.49 17.10 8.59
C TYR A 228 12.03 17.04 9.04
N VAL A 229 11.31 18.17 9.00
CA VAL A 229 9.88 18.20 9.27
C VAL A 229 9.12 17.36 8.23
N TYR A 230 9.43 17.52 6.94
CA TYR A 230 8.85 16.65 5.90
C TYR A 230 9.20 15.18 6.12
N ALA A 231 10.45 14.85 6.43
CA ALA A 231 10.86 13.48 6.73
C ALA A 231 10.08 12.87 7.91
N PHE A 232 9.82 13.67 8.95
CA PHE A 232 9.01 13.26 10.09
C PHE A 232 7.54 13.02 9.70
N ILE A 233 6.93 13.95 8.94
CA ILE A 233 5.55 13.81 8.45
C ILE A 233 5.42 12.56 7.55
N ILE A 234 6.37 12.34 6.64
CA ILE A 234 6.44 11.14 5.81
C ILE A 234 6.57 9.88 6.69
N GLY A 235 7.40 9.94 7.74
CA GLY A 235 7.55 8.86 8.70
C GLY A 235 6.23 8.47 9.36
N ILE A 236 5.53 9.42 9.95
CA ILE A 236 4.24 9.18 10.61
C ILE A 236 3.15 8.80 9.60
N GLY A 237 3.04 9.50 8.48
CA GLY A 237 2.03 9.26 7.46
C GLY A 237 2.25 7.93 6.72
N THR A 238 3.46 7.71 6.23
CA THR A 238 3.77 6.57 5.35
C THR A 238 4.30 5.37 6.11
N SER A 239 5.40 5.53 6.88
CA SER A 239 6.05 4.38 7.53
C SER A 239 5.28 3.85 8.73
N PHE A 240 4.39 4.65 9.33
CA PHE A 240 3.50 4.19 10.39
C PHE A 240 2.06 4.02 9.88
N LEU A 241 1.32 5.12 9.65
CA LEU A 241 -0.12 5.06 9.39
C LEU A 241 -0.45 4.22 8.14
N ALA A 242 0.18 4.51 7.00
CA ALA A 242 -0.12 3.81 5.76
C ALA A 242 0.30 2.33 5.83
N VAL A 243 1.51 2.03 6.29
CA VAL A 243 2.02 0.65 6.40
C VAL A 243 1.19 -0.17 7.39
N TYR A 244 0.86 0.39 8.55
CA TYR A 244 0.04 -0.27 9.57
C TYR A 244 -1.37 -0.57 9.06
N THR A 245 -2.03 0.42 8.47
CA THR A 245 -3.39 0.25 7.95
C THR A 245 -3.44 -0.66 6.73
N LEU A 246 -2.41 -0.66 5.86
CA LEU A 246 -2.30 -1.62 4.76
C LEU A 246 -2.19 -3.06 5.27
N GLN A 247 -1.37 -3.30 6.29
CA GLN A 247 -1.27 -4.64 6.89
C GLN A 247 -2.60 -5.12 7.45
N LEU A 248 -3.39 -4.23 8.08
CA LEU A 248 -4.76 -4.54 8.50
C LEU A 248 -5.67 -4.79 7.30
N GLY A 249 -5.57 -4.00 6.24
CA GLY A 249 -6.28 -4.20 4.98
C GLY A 249 -6.01 -5.60 4.41
N ILE A 250 -4.74 -5.97 4.27
CA ILE A 250 -4.32 -7.30 3.79
C ILE A 250 -4.84 -8.41 4.71
N LYS A 251 -4.80 -8.22 6.02
CA LYS A 251 -5.30 -9.20 7.00
C LYS A 251 -6.78 -9.50 6.82
N TYR A 252 -7.60 -8.51 6.47
CA TYR A 252 -9.05 -8.66 6.34
C TYR A 252 -9.52 -8.98 4.91
N LEU A 253 -8.78 -8.54 3.87
CA LEU A 253 -9.19 -8.65 2.47
C LEU A 253 -8.33 -9.62 1.64
N GLY A 254 -7.14 -9.97 2.12
CA GLY A 254 -6.09 -10.58 1.31
C GLY A 254 -5.35 -9.54 0.44
N ALA A 255 -4.14 -9.89 -0.01
CA ALA A 255 -3.27 -8.96 -0.75
C ALA A 255 -3.89 -8.51 -2.07
N SER A 256 -4.45 -9.43 -2.86
CA SER A 256 -5.05 -9.13 -4.17
C SER A 256 -6.20 -8.12 -4.09
N THR A 257 -7.10 -8.27 -3.10
CA THR A 257 -8.24 -7.34 -2.95
C THR A 257 -7.78 -6.00 -2.38
N ALA A 258 -6.86 -6.01 -1.41
CA ALA A 258 -6.29 -4.80 -0.86
C ALA A 258 -5.57 -3.98 -1.94
N ALA A 259 -4.79 -4.62 -2.83
CA ALA A 259 -4.11 -3.94 -3.94
C ALA A 259 -5.08 -3.19 -4.87
N ILE A 260 -6.26 -3.76 -5.16
CA ILE A 260 -7.27 -3.08 -5.98
C ILE A 260 -7.82 -1.83 -5.26
N PHE A 261 -8.08 -1.90 -3.95
CA PHE A 261 -8.54 -0.73 -3.20
C PHE A 261 -7.43 0.33 -3.05
N CYS A 262 -6.16 -0.06 -3.02
CA CYS A 262 -5.03 0.87 -3.01
C CYS A 262 -4.92 1.67 -4.32
N MET A 263 -5.56 1.25 -5.42
CA MET A 263 -5.65 2.07 -6.65
C MET A 263 -6.37 3.42 -6.42
N PHE A 264 -6.88 3.66 -5.22
CA PHE A 264 -7.34 4.99 -4.79
C PHE A 264 -6.19 5.99 -4.56
N GLU A 265 -4.95 5.57 -4.43
CA GLU A 265 -3.77 6.43 -4.19
C GLU A 265 -3.62 7.56 -5.23
N PRO A 266 -3.72 7.32 -6.57
CA PRO A 266 -3.62 8.40 -7.56
C PRO A 266 -4.68 9.48 -7.39
N VAL A 267 -5.88 9.11 -6.95
CA VAL A 267 -6.97 10.08 -6.71
C VAL A 267 -6.57 11.02 -5.57
N THR A 268 -6.00 10.49 -4.50
CA THR A 268 -5.54 11.31 -3.36
C THR A 268 -4.32 12.14 -3.70
N ALA A 269 -3.40 11.64 -4.55
CA ALA A 269 -2.27 12.41 -5.05
C ALA A 269 -2.73 13.64 -5.84
N VAL A 270 -3.66 13.48 -6.77
CA VAL A 270 -4.21 14.56 -7.59
C VAL A 270 -4.97 15.60 -6.75
N VAL A 271 -5.79 15.16 -5.81
CA VAL A 271 -6.48 16.06 -4.88
C VAL A 271 -5.47 16.80 -3.99
N GLY A 272 -4.44 16.10 -3.53
CA GLY A 272 -3.34 16.71 -2.76
C GLY A 272 -2.58 17.77 -3.57
N GLU A 273 -2.24 17.51 -4.84
CA GLU A 273 -1.62 18.50 -5.74
C GLU A 273 -2.46 19.76 -5.90
N LEU A 274 -3.77 19.59 -6.08
CA LEU A 274 -4.71 20.73 -6.18
C LEU A 274 -4.71 21.57 -4.90
N ILE A 275 -4.80 20.93 -3.73
CA ILE A 275 -4.90 21.63 -2.44
C ILE A 275 -3.57 22.29 -2.05
N VAL A 276 -2.45 21.59 -2.22
CA VAL A 276 -1.13 22.03 -1.72
C VAL A 276 -0.44 23.00 -2.69
N PHE A 277 -0.53 22.74 -4.00
CA PHE A 277 0.19 23.49 -5.02
C PHE A 277 -0.72 24.34 -5.91
N GLY A 278 -2.05 24.26 -5.75
CA GLY A 278 -3.01 24.94 -6.63
C GLY A 278 -2.95 24.46 -8.08
N THR A 279 -2.39 23.29 -8.34
CA THR A 279 -2.23 22.75 -9.69
C THR A 279 -3.60 22.44 -10.28
N PRO A 280 -3.97 23.01 -11.44
CA PRO A 280 -5.28 22.79 -12.01
C PRO A 280 -5.47 21.33 -12.44
N LEU A 281 -6.69 20.83 -12.23
CA LEU A 281 -7.05 19.48 -12.67
C LEU A 281 -7.19 19.48 -14.20
N THR A 282 -6.36 18.71 -14.89
CA THR A 282 -6.55 18.49 -16.32
C THR A 282 -7.74 17.56 -16.56
N PRO A 283 -8.44 17.67 -17.72
CA PRO A 283 -9.53 16.75 -18.08
C PRO A 283 -9.09 15.26 -18.01
N MET A 284 -7.84 14.97 -18.37
CA MET A 284 -7.27 13.63 -18.28
C MET A 284 -7.20 13.13 -16.84
N LYS A 285 -6.66 13.93 -15.89
CA LYS A 285 -6.61 13.56 -14.47
C LYS A 285 -8.02 13.34 -13.89
N ILE A 286 -8.99 14.18 -14.27
CA ILE A 286 -10.40 14.00 -13.87
C ILE A 286 -10.96 12.69 -14.39
N MET A 287 -10.74 12.37 -15.66
CA MET A 287 -11.18 11.11 -16.26
C MET A 287 -10.55 9.90 -15.56
N GLY A 288 -9.25 9.94 -15.29
CA GLY A 288 -8.56 8.91 -14.51
C GLY A 288 -9.18 8.68 -13.13
N CYS A 289 -9.48 9.77 -12.40
CA CYS A 289 -10.17 9.68 -11.11
C CYS A 289 -11.54 9.02 -11.23
N ILE A 290 -12.35 9.40 -12.22
CA ILE A 290 -13.69 8.83 -12.45
C ILE A 290 -13.58 7.32 -12.76
N VAL A 291 -12.66 6.92 -13.62
CA VAL A 291 -12.46 5.51 -13.98
C VAL A 291 -12.04 4.68 -12.78
N ILE A 292 -11.09 5.17 -11.97
CA ILE A 292 -10.60 4.47 -10.77
C ILE A 292 -11.71 4.38 -9.71
N LEU A 293 -12.36 5.50 -9.37
CA LEU A 293 -13.44 5.51 -8.39
C LEU A 293 -14.62 4.63 -8.83
N GLY A 294 -14.97 4.66 -10.13
CA GLY A 294 -15.96 3.78 -10.72
C GLY A 294 -15.59 2.30 -10.58
N SER A 295 -14.33 1.95 -10.86
CA SER A 295 -13.81 0.58 -10.75
C SER A 295 -13.85 0.05 -9.32
N VAL A 296 -13.38 0.84 -8.35
CA VAL A 296 -13.38 0.48 -6.91
C VAL A 296 -14.82 0.34 -6.40
N THR A 297 -15.72 1.26 -6.81
CA THR A 297 -17.15 1.19 -6.46
C THR A 297 -17.81 -0.03 -7.07
N LEU A 298 -17.55 -0.31 -8.35
CA LEU A 298 -18.06 -1.49 -9.05
C LEU A 298 -17.63 -2.78 -8.34
N LEU A 299 -16.35 -2.91 -7.97
CA LEU A 299 -15.87 -4.07 -7.20
C LEU A 299 -16.67 -4.24 -5.91
N THR A 300 -16.84 -3.15 -5.15
CA THR A 300 -17.56 -3.19 -3.86
C THR A 300 -19.01 -3.63 -4.03
N VAL A 301 -19.70 -3.14 -5.08
CA VAL A 301 -21.10 -3.48 -5.37
C VAL A 301 -21.23 -4.94 -5.83
N LEU A 302 -20.35 -5.38 -6.71
CA LEU A 302 -20.39 -6.74 -7.26
C LEU A 302 -20.02 -7.80 -6.20
N ASP A 303 -19.05 -7.51 -5.34
CA ASP A 303 -18.74 -8.36 -4.19
C ASP A 303 -19.93 -8.51 -3.23
N LYS A 304 -20.66 -7.40 -2.94
CA LYS A 304 -21.88 -7.46 -2.12
C LYS A 304 -22.99 -8.30 -2.76
N LYS A 305 -23.16 -8.19 -4.10
CA LYS A 305 -24.14 -9.01 -4.83
C LYS A 305 -23.78 -10.49 -4.81
N ALA A 306 -22.50 -10.82 -4.97
CA ALA A 306 -22.01 -12.20 -4.90
C ALA A 306 -22.25 -12.80 -3.50
N GLU A 307 -21.91 -12.07 -2.44
CA GLU A 307 -22.16 -12.49 -1.05
C GLU A 307 -23.66 -12.69 -0.75
N ALA A 308 -24.52 -11.81 -1.27
CA ALA A 308 -25.96 -11.93 -1.11
C ALA A 308 -26.53 -13.18 -1.81
N LYS A 309 -26.00 -13.48 -3.02
CA LYS A 309 -26.38 -14.68 -3.77
C LYS A 309 -25.96 -15.97 -3.05
N GLU A 310 -24.70 -16.03 -2.58
CA GLU A 310 -24.20 -17.18 -1.80
C GLU A 310 -25.01 -17.39 -0.51
N ALA A 311 -25.35 -16.28 0.17
CA ALA A 311 -26.17 -16.34 1.37
C ALA A 311 -27.58 -16.91 1.08
N LYS A 312 -28.18 -16.56 -0.07
CA LYS A 312 -29.49 -17.07 -0.48
C LYS A 312 -29.44 -18.56 -0.78
N VAL A 313 -28.45 -19.01 -1.57
CA VAL A 313 -28.26 -20.43 -1.90
C VAL A 313 -28.04 -21.28 -0.64
N ALA A 314 -27.24 -20.79 0.31
CA ALA A 314 -26.98 -21.48 1.57
C ALA A 314 -28.26 -21.60 2.46
N LEU A 315 -29.14 -20.59 2.42
CA LEU A 315 -30.43 -20.62 3.13
C LEU A 315 -31.42 -21.63 2.49
N GLU A 316 -31.47 -21.66 1.16
CA GLU A 316 -32.29 -22.61 0.42
C GLU A 316 -31.83 -24.06 0.68
N ALA A 317 -30.52 -24.33 0.64
CA ALA A 317 -29.99 -25.66 0.95
C ALA A 317 -30.24 -26.10 2.41
N GLN A 318 -30.26 -25.18 3.39
CA GLN A 318 -30.61 -25.48 4.78
C GLN A 318 -32.12 -25.75 4.95
N ALA A 319 -32.94 -25.04 4.21
CA ALA A 319 -34.39 -25.26 4.24
C ALA A 319 -34.81 -26.62 3.64
N GLU A 320 -34.08 -27.08 2.62
CA GLU A 320 -34.26 -28.41 2.03
C GLU A 320 -33.76 -29.54 2.96
N ALA A 321 -32.61 -29.37 3.59
CA ALA A 321 -32.09 -30.36 4.54
C ALA A 321 -32.90 -30.47 5.84
N GLY A 322 -33.69 -29.44 6.22
CA GLY A 322 -34.57 -29.47 7.37
C GLY A 322 -35.96 -30.07 7.07
N LYS A 323 -36.25 -30.41 5.80
CA LYS A 323 -37.49 -31.06 5.36
C LYS A 323 -37.35 -32.57 5.11
N ALA A 324 -36.11 -33.06 5.09
CA ALA A 324 -35.73 -34.47 5.00
C ALA A 324 -35.44 -35.05 6.40
#